data_7f17ae838839def90cc586de44facede
#
_entry.id   7f17ae838839def90cc586de44facede
#
_cell.length_a   1.000
_cell.length_b   1.000
_cell.length_c   1.000
_cell.angle_alpha   90.00
_cell.angle_beta   90.00
_cell.angle_gamma   90.00
#
_symmetry.space_group_name_H-M   'P 1'
#
loop_
_entity.id
_entity.type
_entity.pdbx_description
1 polymer ?
#
loop_
_entity_poly.entity_id
_entity_poly.type
_entity_poly.pdbx_seq_one_letter_code
_entity_poly.pdbx_strand_id
1 'polypeptide(L)'
;MDPAEAVLQEKALKFMNSSEREDCNNDEPPRKIIPEKNSLRQTYNSCARLCLNQETVCLGSTAMKTENCVAKTKLANGTSSMIVPKQRKLSASYEKEKELCVKYFEQWSESDQVEFVEHLISQMCHYQHGHINSYLKPMLQRDFITALPARGLDHIAENILSYLDAKSLCAAELVCKEWYRVTSDGMLWKKLIERMVRTDSLWRGLSERRGWGQYLFKNKPPDGTAPPNSFYRALYPKIIQDIETIESNWRCGRHSLQRIHCRSETSKGVYCLQYDDQKIVSGLRDNTIKIWDKNTLECKRILTGHTGSVLCLQYDERVIITGSSDSTVRVWDVNAGEMLNTLIHHCEAVLHLRFNNGMMVTCSKDRSIAVWDMASPTDITLRRVLVGHRAAVNVVDFDDKYIVSASGDRTIKVWNTSTCEFVRTLNGHKRGIACLQYRDRLVVSGSSDNTIRLWDIECGACLRVLEGHEELVRCIRFDNKRIVSGAYDGKIKVWDLVAALDPRAPAGTLCLRTLVVRALDGGVEESVLVQSYLELENSSQFSNSLQDLEIISKGLAFLGVQLLLILQAINCKH
;
A
#
# COMPACT_ATOMS: atom_id res chain seq x y z
N MET A 1 -20.85 0.55 -23.21
CA MET A 1 -20.36 1.90 -22.88
C MET A 1 -21.43 2.89 -23.29
N ASP A 2 -21.95 3.62 -22.32
CA ASP A 2 -23.02 4.59 -22.50
C ASP A 2 -22.49 5.84 -23.20
N PRO A 3 -23.18 6.39 -24.20
CA PRO A 3 -22.75 7.60 -24.93
C PRO A 3 -22.55 8.84 -24.04
N ALA A 4 -23.11 8.85 -22.84
CA ALA A 4 -22.96 9.93 -21.86
C ALA A 4 -21.57 9.98 -21.18
N GLU A 5 -20.89 8.85 -21.04
CA GLU A 5 -19.53 8.78 -20.45
C GLU A 5 -18.46 9.28 -21.43
N ALA A 6 -18.64 9.08 -22.73
CA ALA A 6 -17.69 9.55 -23.74
C ALA A 6 -17.66 11.09 -23.82
N VAL A 7 -18.79 11.75 -23.63
CA VAL A 7 -18.90 13.23 -23.68
C VAL A 7 -18.27 13.89 -22.44
N LEU A 8 -18.27 13.21 -21.29
CA LEU A 8 -17.64 13.71 -20.06
C LEU A 8 -16.10 13.60 -20.11
N GLN A 9 -15.57 12.54 -20.73
CA GLN A 9 -14.13 12.39 -20.92
C GLN A 9 -13.56 13.40 -21.93
N GLU A 10 -14.30 13.72 -22.99
CA GLU A 10 -13.86 14.71 -23.98
C GLU A 10 -13.87 16.15 -23.43
N LYS A 11 -14.78 16.48 -22.54
CA LYS A 11 -14.81 17.77 -21.83
C LYS A 11 -13.69 17.92 -20.80
N ALA A 12 -13.30 16.85 -20.11
CA ALA A 12 -12.18 16.87 -19.18
C ALA A 12 -10.82 17.06 -19.88
N LEU A 13 -10.63 16.47 -21.07
CA LEU A 13 -9.43 16.65 -21.89
C LEU A 13 -9.29 18.06 -22.49
N LYS A 14 -10.40 18.72 -22.80
CA LYS A 14 -10.38 20.13 -23.28
C LYS A 14 -10.03 21.15 -22.21
N PHE A 15 -10.30 20.84 -20.94
CA PHE A 15 -9.98 21.74 -19.83
C PHE A 15 -8.48 21.68 -19.43
N MET A 16 -7.77 20.61 -19.75
CA MET A 16 -6.34 20.44 -19.47
C MET A 16 -5.42 21.05 -20.54
N ASN A 17 -5.93 21.40 -21.73
CA ASN A 17 -5.13 21.91 -22.86
C ASN A 17 -5.24 23.42 -23.11
N SER A 18 -5.88 24.20 -22.22
CA SER A 18 -6.11 25.63 -22.43
C SER A 18 -5.29 26.58 -21.54
N SER A 19 -4.19 26.13 -20.96
CA SER A 19 -3.30 27.00 -20.18
C SER A 19 -1.84 26.94 -20.64
N GLU A 20 -1.61 27.20 -21.91
CA GLU A 20 -0.28 27.58 -22.40
C GLU A 20 -0.44 28.48 -23.62
N ARG A 21 -0.23 29.79 -23.42
CA ARG A 21 0.40 30.75 -24.33
C ARG A 21 0.19 32.18 -23.83
N GLU A 22 1.23 32.76 -23.28
CA GLU A 22 1.59 34.16 -23.53
C GLU A 22 3.10 34.34 -23.29
N ASP A 23 3.78 34.72 -24.37
CA ASP A 23 5.18 35.09 -24.43
C ASP A 23 5.40 36.46 -23.77
N CYS A 24 6.53 36.64 -23.03
CA CYS A 24 7.27 37.87 -23.02
C CYS A 24 8.73 37.64 -22.58
N ASN A 25 9.65 38.03 -23.46
CA ASN A 25 11.09 38.12 -23.28
C ASN A 25 11.50 38.95 -22.06
N ASN A 26 12.53 38.49 -21.34
CA ASN A 26 13.65 39.34 -20.88
C ASN A 26 14.81 38.49 -20.36
N ASP A 27 16.00 38.83 -20.83
CA ASP A 27 17.29 38.23 -20.53
C ASP A 27 17.79 38.55 -19.11
N GLU A 28 18.13 37.49 -18.33
CA GLU A 28 19.18 37.51 -17.31
C GLU A 28 19.67 36.10 -16.94
N PRO A 29 20.95 35.88 -16.54
CA PRO A 29 21.59 34.56 -16.54
C PRO A 29 21.24 33.71 -15.30
N PRO A 30 21.38 32.38 -15.36
CA PRO A 30 20.73 31.45 -14.42
C PRO A 30 21.47 31.34 -13.09
N ARG A 31 20.79 31.66 -12.00
CA ARG A 31 21.19 31.22 -10.65
C ARG A 31 20.87 29.74 -10.48
N LYS A 32 21.85 28.96 -10.00
CA LYS A 32 21.77 27.55 -9.68
C LYS A 32 20.62 27.28 -8.72
N ILE A 33 19.57 26.59 -9.18
CA ILE A 33 18.48 26.06 -8.35
C ILE A 33 18.86 24.66 -7.93
N ILE A 34 19.04 24.46 -6.63
CA ILE A 34 19.17 23.16 -5.99
C ILE A 34 17.77 22.53 -5.98
N PRO A 35 17.55 21.30 -6.47
CA PRO A 35 16.20 20.71 -6.46
C PRO A 35 15.79 20.34 -5.02
N GLU A 36 14.68 20.87 -4.56
CA GLU A 36 14.02 20.50 -3.31
C GLU A 36 13.55 19.05 -3.34
N LYS A 37 14.35 18.18 -2.74
CA LYS A 37 13.98 16.80 -2.43
C LYS A 37 13.25 16.75 -1.09
N ASN A 38 11.98 17.13 -0.98
CA ASN A 38 11.27 16.89 0.29
C ASN A 38 9.74 17.17 0.29
N SER A 39 9.04 17.23 -0.84
CA SER A 39 7.63 17.66 -0.79
C SER A 39 6.67 16.65 -0.10
N LEU A 40 6.93 15.37 -0.20
CA LEU A 40 6.10 14.33 0.46
C LEU A 40 6.40 14.19 1.96
N ARG A 41 7.65 14.36 2.37
CA ARG A 41 8.06 14.27 3.78
C ARG A 41 7.53 15.45 4.62
N GLN A 42 7.50 16.65 4.06
CA GLN A 42 6.96 17.83 4.74
C GLN A 42 5.44 17.76 4.91
N THR A 43 4.72 17.13 3.98
CA THR A 43 3.26 17.03 4.02
C THR A 43 2.76 16.10 5.12
N TYR A 44 3.39 14.93 5.34
CA TYR A 44 3.01 14.01 6.41
C TYR A 44 3.38 14.56 7.80
N ASN A 45 4.58 15.14 7.93
CA ASN A 45 5.03 15.74 9.19
C ASN A 45 4.21 16.97 9.60
N SER A 46 3.69 17.75 8.66
CA SER A 46 2.83 18.88 8.99
C SER A 46 1.46 18.43 9.48
N CYS A 47 0.89 17.36 8.92
CA CYS A 47 -0.37 16.79 9.38
C CYS A 47 -0.26 16.19 10.80
N ALA A 48 0.80 15.44 11.05
CA ALA A 48 1.07 14.87 12.38
C ALA A 48 1.33 15.98 13.44
N ARG A 49 2.06 17.04 13.07
CA ARG A 49 2.30 18.19 13.97
C ARG A 49 1.04 19.02 14.22
N LEU A 50 0.18 19.20 13.23
CA LEU A 50 -1.10 19.89 13.42
C LEU A 50 -2.02 19.13 14.39
N CYS A 51 -2.07 17.80 14.30
CA CYS A 51 -2.83 16.98 15.24
C CYS A 51 -2.24 16.99 16.67
N LEU A 52 -0.92 17.03 16.81
CA LEU A 52 -0.24 17.07 18.12
C LEU A 52 -0.28 18.46 18.79
N ASN A 53 -0.18 19.55 18.01
CA ASN A 53 -0.18 20.90 18.55
C ASN A 53 -1.55 21.39 19.05
N GLN A 54 -2.65 20.77 18.62
CA GLN A 54 -3.97 21.13 19.11
C GLN A 54 -4.28 20.58 20.52
N GLU A 55 -3.64 19.48 20.93
CA GLU A 55 -3.74 19.01 22.32
C GLU A 55 -3.05 19.96 23.33
N THR A 56 -2.04 20.71 22.89
CA THR A 56 -1.29 21.63 23.74
C THR A 56 -1.93 23.02 23.87
N VAL A 57 -2.82 23.40 22.97
CA VAL A 57 -3.49 24.73 22.98
C VAL A 57 -4.73 24.73 23.88
N CYS A 58 -5.29 23.56 24.23
CA CYS A 58 -6.46 23.46 25.12
C CYS A 58 -6.12 23.53 26.62
N LEU A 59 -4.84 23.57 27.01
CA LEU A 59 -4.40 23.56 28.41
C LEU A 59 -3.85 24.92 28.91
N GLY A 60 -4.00 25.99 28.16
CA GLY A 60 -3.41 27.27 28.51
C GLY A 60 -4.31 28.50 28.35
N SER A 61 -5.49 28.55 28.96
CA SER A 61 -6.18 29.81 29.22
C SER A 61 -6.51 29.94 30.69
N THR A 62 -5.61 30.62 31.37
CA THR A 62 -5.73 31.12 32.72
C THR A 62 -6.94 32.05 32.87
N ALA A 63 -7.59 31.89 33.98
CA ALA A 63 -8.70 32.66 34.51
C ALA A 63 -8.54 34.18 34.41
N MET A 64 -9.52 34.86 33.86
CA MET A 64 -9.88 36.22 34.26
C MET A 64 -11.30 36.18 34.83
N LYS A 65 -11.37 36.54 36.10
CA LYS A 65 -12.60 36.78 36.87
C LYS A 65 -13.35 37.97 36.29
N THR A 66 -14.62 37.82 36.03
CA THR A 66 -15.60 38.90 36.19
C THR A 66 -16.87 38.33 36.77
N GLU A 67 -17.33 39.02 37.77
CA GLU A 67 -18.41 38.65 38.69
C GLU A 67 -19.80 38.78 38.07
N ASN A 68 -20.69 37.93 38.63
CA ASN A 68 -22.11 38.09 38.84
C ASN A 68 -23.07 38.43 37.68
N CYS A 69 -23.89 37.44 37.34
CA CYS A 69 -25.32 37.52 37.52
C CYS A 69 -25.97 36.14 37.49
N VAL A 70 -26.47 35.73 38.62
CA VAL A 70 -27.26 34.52 38.84
C VAL A 70 -28.64 34.73 38.25
N ALA A 71 -29.08 33.86 37.37
CA ALA A 71 -30.49 33.58 37.13
C ALA A 71 -30.68 32.10 36.79
N LYS A 72 -31.20 31.38 37.78
CA LYS A 72 -31.71 30.01 37.65
C LYS A 72 -32.88 29.98 36.68
N THR A 73 -32.85 29.11 35.68
CA THR A 73 -34.07 28.60 35.06
C THR A 73 -33.93 27.11 34.75
N LYS A 74 -34.99 26.42 35.12
CA LYS A 74 -35.18 24.95 35.10
C LYS A 74 -35.21 24.39 33.67
N LEU A 75 -34.74 23.15 33.56
CA LEU A 75 -34.99 22.29 32.38
C LEU A 75 -36.50 22.14 32.13
N ALA A 76 -36.91 22.28 30.90
CA ALA A 76 -38.13 21.71 30.34
C ALA A 76 -37.92 21.38 28.87
N ASN A 77 -38.40 20.22 28.51
CA ASN A 77 -38.39 19.46 27.27
C ASN A 77 -38.47 20.21 25.93
N GLY A 78 -37.83 19.58 24.97
CA GLY A 78 -37.68 19.93 23.58
C GLY A 78 -38.91 20.39 22.84
N THR A 79 -38.67 21.43 22.09
CA THR A 79 -39.28 21.71 20.79
C THR A 79 -38.36 22.71 20.08
N SER A 80 -38.09 22.45 18.80
CA SER A 80 -37.35 23.31 17.90
C SER A 80 -37.87 24.73 17.96
N SER A 81 -37.17 25.63 18.68
CA SER A 81 -37.54 27.05 18.63
C SER A 81 -36.93 27.64 17.37
N MET A 82 -37.76 27.82 16.35
CA MET A 82 -37.55 28.88 15.38
C MET A 82 -37.28 30.16 16.16
N ILE A 83 -36.15 30.80 15.90
CA ILE A 83 -35.82 32.12 16.43
C ILE A 83 -36.90 33.06 15.91
N VAL A 84 -37.89 33.31 16.73
CA VAL A 84 -38.91 34.34 16.44
C VAL A 84 -38.14 35.67 16.45
N PRO A 85 -38.09 36.40 15.33
CA PRO A 85 -37.45 37.69 15.29
C PRO A 85 -38.16 38.60 16.32
N LYS A 86 -37.41 39.26 17.22
CA LYS A 86 -37.96 40.33 18.06
C LYS A 86 -38.81 41.23 17.17
N GLN A 87 -40.11 41.29 17.42
CA GLN A 87 -41.04 42.18 16.70
C GLN A 87 -40.47 43.60 16.74
N ARG A 88 -39.95 44.08 15.62
CA ARG A 88 -39.58 45.48 15.46
C ARG A 88 -40.87 46.26 15.46
N LYS A 89 -41.01 47.31 16.31
CA LYS A 89 -42.10 48.26 16.22
C LYS A 89 -41.94 49.01 14.88
N LEU A 90 -42.70 48.61 13.91
CA LEU A 90 -42.78 49.27 12.62
C LEU A 90 -43.66 50.49 12.70
N SER A 91 -43.38 51.53 11.87
CA SER A 91 -44.23 52.73 11.83
C SER A 91 -45.54 52.40 11.11
N ALA A 92 -46.65 53.06 11.54
CA ALA A 92 -47.92 52.86 10.92
C ALA A 92 -47.97 53.34 9.43
N SER A 93 -47.16 54.29 9.06
CA SER A 93 -46.88 54.71 7.69
C SER A 93 -46.32 53.59 6.84
N TYR A 94 -45.23 52.94 7.37
CA TYR A 94 -44.60 51.84 6.67
C TYR A 94 -45.58 50.67 6.40
N GLU A 95 -46.39 50.29 7.35
CA GLU A 95 -47.33 49.19 7.17
C GLU A 95 -48.39 49.45 6.11
N LYS A 96 -48.81 50.72 5.93
CA LYS A 96 -49.71 51.11 4.87
C LYS A 96 -49.10 51.13 3.48
N GLU A 97 -47.87 51.50 3.38
CA GLU A 97 -47.15 51.69 2.11
C GLU A 97 -46.42 50.43 1.61
N LYS A 98 -46.08 49.51 2.53
CA LYS A 98 -45.35 48.29 2.24
C LYS A 98 -45.98 47.44 1.12
N GLU A 99 -47.31 47.22 1.21
CA GLU A 99 -47.99 46.37 0.23
C GLU A 99 -48.01 47.02 -1.17
N LEU A 100 -48.04 48.33 -1.23
CA LEU A 100 -48.01 49.07 -2.50
C LEU A 100 -46.58 48.97 -3.12
N CYS A 101 -45.56 49.16 -2.31
CA CYS A 101 -44.16 48.98 -2.76
C CYS A 101 -43.88 47.57 -3.27
N VAL A 102 -44.37 46.53 -2.59
CA VAL A 102 -44.24 45.14 -3.03
C VAL A 102 -44.91 44.92 -4.37
N LYS A 103 -46.15 45.48 -4.58
CA LYS A 103 -46.84 45.35 -5.87
C LYS A 103 -46.07 45.97 -7.03
N TYR A 104 -45.45 47.13 -6.84
CA TYR A 104 -44.62 47.75 -7.88
C TYR A 104 -43.37 46.93 -8.14
N PHE A 105 -42.69 46.42 -7.09
CA PHE A 105 -41.49 45.58 -7.19
C PHE A 105 -41.79 44.29 -7.96
N GLU A 106 -42.92 43.64 -7.72
CA GLU A 106 -43.33 42.41 -8.42
C GLU A 106 -43.64 42.61 -9.91
N GLN A 107 -43.93 43.84 -10.34
CA GLN A 107 -44.20 44.17 -11.74
C GLN A 107 -42.93 44.43 -12.56
N TRP A 108 -41.81 44.63 -11.91
CA TRP A 108 -40.55 44.94 -12.58
C TRP A 108 -39.87 43.67 -13.11
N SER A 109 -39.01 43.85 -14.10
CA SER A 109 -38.14 42.76 -14.56
C SER A 109 -37.15 42.38 -13.47
N GLU A 110 -36.60 41.16 -13.54
CA GLU A 110 -35.60 40.66 -12.59
C GLU A 110 -34.37 41.61 -12.49
N SER A 111 -33.95 42.17 -13.62
CA SER A 111 -32.85 43.15 -13.67
C SER A 111 -33.16 44.43 -12.94
N ASP A 112 -34.41 44.97 -13.14
CA ASP A 112 -34.86 46.22 -12.47
C ASP A 112 -35.05 45.99 -10.97
N GLN A 113 -35.51 44.81 -10.57
CA GLN A 113 -35.64 44.44 -9.15
C GLN A 113 -34.28 44.39 -8.46
N VAL A 114 -33.25 43.85 -9.13
CA VAL A 114 -31.89 43.78 -8.59
C VAL A 114 -31.30 45.18 -8.48
N GLU A 115 -31.37 46.00 -9.53
CA GLU A 115 -30.87 47.38 -9.54
C GLU A 115 -31.48 48.21 -8.42
N PHE A 116 -32.81 48.11 -8.27
CA PHE A 116 -33.53 48.84 -7.23
C PHE A 116 -33.08 48.44 -5.82
N VAL A 117 -32.88 47.14 -5.57
CA VAL A 117 -32.37 46.64 -4.28
C VAL A 117 -30.95 47.13 -4.04
N GLU A 118 -30.07 47.09 -5.05
CA GLU A 118 -28.71 47.62 -4.96
C GLU A 118 -28.73 49.12 -4.65
N HIS A 119 -29.58 49.88 -5.31
CA HIS A 119 -29.75 51.31 -5.01
C HIS A 119 -30.22 51.53 -3.57
N LEU A 120 -31.22 50.79 -3.08
CA LEU A 120 -31.65 50.87 -1.68
C LEU A 120 -30.52 50.54 -0.70
N ILE A 121 -29.75 49.49 -0.96
CA ILE A 121 -28.62 49.11 -0.13
C ILE A 121 -27.55 50.22 -0.11
N SER A 122 -27.31 50.90 -1.23
CA SER A 122 -26.38 52.01 -1.32
C SER A 122 -26.73 53.22 -0.44
N GLN A 123 -28.01 53.42 -0.16
CA GLN A 123 -28.51 54.51 0.70
C GLN A 123 -28.49 54.17 2.21
N MET A 124 -28.15 52.93 2.56
CA MET A 124 -28.16 52.45 3.95
C MET A 124 -26.87 52.75 4.69
N CYS A 125 -26.97 52.94 6.00
CA CYS A 125 -25.80 53.09 6.85
C CYS A 125 -25.16 51.72 7.18
N HIS A 126 -23.89 51.71 7.65
CA HIS A 126 -23.16 50.49 8.00
C HIS A 126 -23.89 49.55 8.97
N TYR A 127 -24.66 50.12 9.92
CA TYR A 127 -25.47 49.30 10.85
C TYR A 127 -26.57 48.53 10.12
N GLN A 128 -27.25 49.17 9.16
CA GLN A 128 -28.29 48.54 8.33
C GLN A 128 -27.67 47.50 7.39
N HIS A 129 -26.50 47.76 6.80
CA HIS A 129 -25.75 46.78 6.02
C HIS A 129 -25.42 45.54 6.85
N GLY A 130 -25.04 45.70 8.12
CA GLY A 130 -24.78 44.60 9.03
C GLY A 130 -26.03 43.71 9.26
N HIS A 131 -27.19 44.35 9.40
CA HIS A 131 -28.46 43.61 9.54
C HIS A 131 -28.86 42.86 8.27
N ILE A 132 -28.72 43.49 7.09
CA ILE A 132 -29.03 42.86 5.79
C ILE A 132 -28.09 41.71 5.55
N ASN A 133 -26.78 41.90 5.77
CA ASN A 133 -25.78 40.83 5.64
C ASN A 133 -26.14 39.64 6.55
N SER A 134 -26.52 39.91 7.81
CA SER A 134 -26.91 38.83 8.74
C SER A 134 -28.18 38.11 8.30
N TYR A 135 -29.09 38.78 7.61
CA TYR A 135 -30.31 38.21 7.03
C TYR A 135 -30.03 37.40 5.76
N LEU A 136 -29.18 37.90 4.86
CA LEU A 136 -28.81 37.23 3.61
C LEU A 136 -27.87 36.07 3.79
N LYS A 137 -26.96 36.13 4.77
CA LYS A 137 -25.97 35.10 5.02
C LYS A 137 -26.51 33.68 5.06
N PRO A 138 -27.57 33.34 5.83
CA PRO A 138 -28.13 31.98 5.84
C PRO A 138 -28.81 31.60 4.52
N MET A 139 -29.29 32.56 3.72
CA MET A 139 -29.92 32.30 2.43
C MET A 139 -28.87 32.00 1.34
N LEU A 140 -27.74 32.70 1.40
CA LEU A 140 -26.61 32.54 0.46
C LEU A 140 -25.66 31.45 0.84
N GLN A 141 -25.74 30.96 2.07
CA GLN A 141 -24.84 29.95 2.58
C GLN A 141 -25.08 28.62 1.87
N ARG A 142 -24.10 28.19 1.04
CA ARG A 142 -24.07 26.89 0.35
C ARG A 142 -23.21 25.86 1.07
N ASP A 143 -22.89 26.08 2.35
CA ASP A 143 -22.14 25.15 3.17
C ASP A 143 -23.07 24.02 3.66
N PHE A 144 -23.10 22.95 2.88
CA PHE A 144 -23.90 21.77 3.20
C PHE A 144 -23.41 21.04 4.45
N ILE A 145 -22.11 21.09 4.74
CA ILE A 145 -21.53 20.42 5.93
C ILE A 145 -22.03 21.10 7.21
N THR A 146 -22.25 22.40 7.20
CA THR A 146 -22.88 23.11 8.33
C THR A 146 -24.42 22.98 8.29
N ALA A 147 -25.03 23.00 7.12
CA ALA A 147 -26.50 23.01 6.97
C ALA A 147 -27.14 21.64 7.27
N LEU A 148 -26.48 20.53 6.94
CA LEU A 148 -26.99 19.17 7.16
C LEU A 148 -27.10 18.82 8.64
N PRO A 149 -26.08 19.03 9.50
CA PRO A 149 -26.19 18.82 10.93
C PRO A 149 -27.25 19.67 11.60
N ALA A 150 -27.43 20.93 11.18
CA ALA A 150 -28.48 21.81 11.69
C ALA A 150 -29.88 21.24 11.46
N ARG A 151 -30.05 20.28 10.55
CA ARG A 151 -31.29 19.56 10.24
C ARG A 151 -31.32 18.13 10.79
N GLY A 152 -30.38 17.75 11.67
CA GLY A 152 -30.28 16.41 12.22
C GLY A 152 -29.72 15.37 11.22
N LEU A 153 -29.06 15.80 10.14
CA LEU A 153 -28.51 14.96 9.08
C LEU A 153 -26.98 14.83 9.20
N ASP A 154 -26.45 14.73 10.42
CA ASP A 154 -25.01 14.59 10.72
C ASP A 154 -24.38 13.43 9.95
N HIS A 155 -25.07 12.28 9.87
CA HIS A 155 -24.59 11.08 9.19
C HIS A 155 -24.34 11.30 7.69
N ILE A 156 -25.05 12.23 7.03
CA ILE A 156 -24.82 12.56 5.62
C ILE A 156 -23.54 13.41 5.49
N ALA A 157 -23.37 14.42 6.34
CA ALA A 157 -22.16 15.24 6.38
C ALA A 157 -20.92 14.36 6.65
N GLU A 158 -20.99 13.46 7.63
CA GLU A 158 -19.94 12.48 7.91
C GLU A 158 -19.66 11.56 6.72
N ASN A 159 -20.69 11.09 6.03
CA ASN A 159 -20.51 10.24 4.86
C ASN A 159 -19.77 10.98 3.74
N ILE A 160 -20.12 12.23 3.46
CA ILE A 160 -19.44 13.09 2.49
C ILE A 160 -17.96 13.24 2.88
N LEU A 161 -17.67 13.60 4.12
CA LEU A 161 -16.32 13.82 4.62
C LEU A 161 -15.50 12.51 4.73
N SER A 162 -16.15 11.35 4.79
CA SER A 162 -15.47 10.05 4.89
C SER A 162 -14.65 9.67 3.65
N TYR A 163 -14.88 10.34 2.52
CA TYR A 163 -14.08 10.15 1.30
C TYR A 163 -12.76 10.93 1.30
N LEU A 164 -12.60 11.86 2.25
CA LEU A 164 -11.38 12.66 2.34
C LEU A 164 -10.19 11.81 2.80
N ASP A 165 -8.98 12.23 2.41
CA ASP A 165 -7.73 11.76 2.98
C ASP A 165 -7.42 12.50 4.30
N ALA A 166 -6.39 12.06 5.01
CA ALA A 166 -6.02 12.64 6.30
C ALA A 166 -5.67 14.14 6.22
N LYS A 167 -5.00 14.54 5.14
CA LYS A 167 -4.60 15.95 4.94
C LYS A 167 -5.82 16.83 4.73
N SER A 168 -6.76 16.39 3.91
CA SER A 168 -8.00 17.10 3.66
C SER A 168 -8.92 17.12 4.89
N LEU A 169 -8.93 16.04 5.70
CA LEU A 169 -9.64 16.03 6.99
C LEU A 169 -9.07 17.07 7.96
N CYS A 170 -7.74 17.14 8.11
CA CYS A 170 -7.11 18.17 8.93
C CYS A 170 -7.39 19.58 8.42
N ALA A 171 -7.42 19.79 7.10
CA ALA A 171 -7.79 21.07 6.52
C ALA A 171 -9.27 21.40 6.77
N ALA A 172 -10.16 20.42 6.68
CA ALA A 172 -11.58 20.57 6.97
C ALA A 172 -11.85 20.97 8.43
N GLU A 173 -11.06 20.47 9.38
CA GLU A 173 -11.13 20.86 10.80
C GLU A 173 -10.87 22.36 11.03
N LEU A 174 -10.13 23.01 10.13
CA LEU A 174 -9.77 24.43 10.24
C LEU A 174 -10.77 25.40 9.60
N VAL A 175 -11.79 24.90 8.90
CA VAL A 175 -12.74 25.73 8.16
C VAL A 175 -13.63 26.56 9.09
N CYS A 176 -14.33 25.91 10.01
CA CYS A 176 -15.16 26.57 11.02
C CYS A 176 -15.49 25.61 12.18
N LYS A 177 -16.11 26.13 13.25
CA LYS A 177 -16.46 25.34 14.44
C LYS A 177 -17.38 24.15 14.16
N GLU A 178 -18.31 24.28 13.23
CA GLU A 178 -19.22 23.18 12.86
C GLU A 178 -18.50 22.09 12.07
N TRP A 179 -17.64 22.46 11.13
CA TRP A 179 -16.79 21.51 10.44
C TRP A 179 -15.86 20.76 11.41
N TYR A 180 -15.27 21.50 12.37
CA TYR A 180 -14.47 20.90 13.44
C TYR A 180 -15.29 19.91 14.25
N ARG A 181 -16.53 20.26 14.64
CA ARG A 181 -17.42 19.40 15.39
C ARG A 181 -17.69 18.08 14.68
N VAL A 182 -18.02 18.13 13.37
CA VAL A 182 -18.30 16.95 12.57
C VAL A 182 -17.05 16.09 12.34
N THR A 183 -15.88 16.71 12.13
CA THR A 183 -14.64 15.99 11.84
C THR A 183 -13.94 15.46 13.08
N SER A 184 -14.14 16.08 14.24
CA SER A 184 -13.48 15.72 15.49
C SER A 184 -14.03 14.46 16.17
N ASP A 185 -15.20 13.98 15.79
CA ASP A 185 -15.85 12.81 16.42
C ASP A 185 -15.06 11.49 16.28
N GLY A 186 -14.00 11.45 15.50
CA GLY A 186 -13.12 10.28 15.35
C GLY A 186 -13.67 9.15 14.48
N MET A 187 -14.97 9.12 14.18
CA MET A 187 -15.56 8.10 13.28
C MET A 187 -15.06 8.23 11.85
N LEU A 188 -14.79 9.45 11.38
CA LEU A 188 -14.17 9.68 10.08
C LEU A 188 -12.75 9.12 10.02
N TRP A 189 -12.00 9.28 11.10
CA TRP A 189 -10.66 8.68 11.25
C TRP A 189 -10.72 7.16 11.27
N LYS A 190 -11.74 6.57 11.93
CA LYS A 190 -11.98 5.12 11.88
C LYS A 190 -12.21 4.65 10.44
N LYS A 191 -13.15 5.28 9.71
CA LYS A 191 -13.46 4.95 8.30
C LYS A 191 -12.21 5.10 7.41
N LEU A 192 -11.39 6.13 7.63
CA LEU A 192 -10.12 6.31 6.92
C LEU A 192 -9.15 5.16 7.18
N ILE A 193 -8.92 4.80 8.45
CA ILE A 193 -8.05 3.68 8.84
C ILE A 193 -8.59 2.37 8.26
N GLU A 194 -9.89 2.10 8.36
CA GLU A 194 -10.52 0.91 7.77
C GLU A 194 -10.29 0.81 6.27
N ARG A 195 -10.42 1.93 5.55
CA ARG A 195 -10.14 1.99 4.11
C ARG A 195 -8.69 1.66 3.81
N MET A 196 -7.73 2.25 4.55
CA MET A 196 -6.31 1.96 4.37
C MET A 196 -5.98 0.50 4.66
N VAL A 197 -6.53 -0.09 5.72
CA VAL A 197 -6.33 -1.52 6.06
C VAL A 197 -6.89 -2.45 4.98
N ARG A 198 -7.96 -2.07 4.30
CA ARG A 198 -8.52 -2.86 3.19
C ARG A 198 -7.68 -2.81 1.93
N THR A 199 -7.07 -1.67 1.64
CA THR A 199 -6.40 -1.42 0.36
C THR A 199 -4.88 -1.57 0.41
N ASP A 200 -4.27 -1.46 1.59
CA ASP A 200 -2.82 -1.50 1.78
C ASP A 200 -2.41 -2.63 2.74
N SER A 201 -1.58 -3.54 2.24
CA SER A 201 -1.07 -4.69 2.99
C SER A 201 -0.20 -4.30 4.19
N LEU A 202 0.54 -3.18 4.11
CA LEU A 202 1.34 -2.68 5.24
C LEU A 202 0.44 -2.24 6.40
N TRP A 203 -0.63 -1.51 6.10
CA TRP A 203 -1.63 -1.12 7.10
C TRP A 203 -2.30 -2.34 7.74
N ARG A 204 -2.63 -3.35 6.93
CA ARG A 204 -3.21 -4.61 7.42
C ARG A 204 -2.25 -5.32 8.36
N GLY A 205 -1.00 -5.54 7.94
CA GLY A 205 0.01 -6.19 8.76
C GLY A 205 0.30 -5.45 10.08
N LEU A 206 0.32 -4.11 10.05
CA LEU A 206 0.45 -3.30 11.28
C LEU A 206 -0.77 -3.46 12.19
N SER A 207 -1.99 -3.52 11.62
CA SER A 207 -3.22 -3.68 12.41
C SER A 207 -3.24 -4.98 13.20
N GLU A 208 -2.75 -6.06 12.60
CA GLU A 208 -2.65 -7.38 13.22
C GLU A 208 -1.55 -7.40 14.31
N ARG A 209 -0.33 -6.95 13.96
CA ARG A 209 0.82 -6.97 14.89
C ARG A 209 0.68 -6.04 16.09
N ARG A 210 0.06 -4.87 15.92
CA ARG A 210 -0.18 -3.90 17.00
C ARG A 210 -1.50 -4.15 17.73
N GLY A 211 -2.31 -5.13 17.28
CA GLY A 211 -3.55 -5.55 17.94
C GLY A 211 -4.71 -4.57 17.80
N TRP A 212 -4.55 -3.44 17.11
CA TRP A 212 -5.64 -2.46 16.98
C TRP A 212 -6.65 -2.83 15.86
N GLY A 213 -6.35 -3.82 15.03
CA GLY A 213 -7.27 -4.34 14.00
C GLY A 213 -8.59 -4.86 14.59
N GLN A 214 -8.58 -5.39 15.81
CA GLN A 214 -9.78 -5.87 16.51
C GLN A 214 -10.82 -4.76 16.79
N TYR A 215 -10.42 -3.50 16.83
CA TYR A 215 -11.30 -2.35 17.04
C TYR A 215 -11.87 -1.77 15.74
N LEU A 216 -11.41 -2.29 14.60
CA LEU A 216 -11.90 -1.92 13.28
C LEU A 216 -13.03 -2.87 12.86
N PHE A 217 -13.77 -2.44 11.84
CA PHE A 217 -14.90 -3.18 11.29
C PHE A 217 -16.00 -3.46 12.33
N LYS A 218 -16.92 -4.33 12.00
CA LYS A 218 -18.08 -4.64 12.88
C LYS A 218 -17.80 -5.74 13.92
N ASN A 219 -16.57 -6.17 14.05
CA ASN A 219 -16.21 -7.20 15.00
C ASN A 219 -16.33 -6.65 16.42
N LYS A 220 -17.06 -7.36 17.28
CA LYS A 220 -17.07 -7.04 18.71
C LYS A 220 -15.67 -7.29 19.26
N PRO A 221 -15.08 -6.33 20.00
CA PRO A 221 -13.83 -6.58 20.71
C PRO A 221 -13.98 -7.79 21.63
N PRO A 222 -12.94 -8.60 21.83
CA PRO A 222 -12.99 -9.77 22.71
C PRO A 222 -13.47 -9.41 24.13
N ASP A 223 -13.15 -8.23 24.61
CA ASP A 223 -13.48 -7.73 25.96
C ASP A 223 -14.79 -6.91 26.01
N GLY A 224 -15.53 -6.83 24.92
CA GLY A 224 -16.82 -6.14 24.85
C GLY A 224 -16.78 -4.60 24.94
N THR A 225 -15.62 -4.00 25.16
CA THR A 225 -15.44 -2.55 25.28
C THR A 225 -14.89 -1.95 24.00
N ALA A 226 -15.75 -1.28 23.22
CA ALA A 226 -15.30 -0.49 22.08
C ALA A 226 -14.53 0.75 22.57
N PRO A 227 -13.37 1.10 22.00
CA PRO A 227 -12.68 2.33 22.36
C PRO A 227 -13.52 3.55 21.98
N PRO A 228 -13.34 4.69 22.69
CA PRO A 228 -14.02 5.93 22.34
C PRO A 228 -13.62 6.40 20.94
N ASN A 229 -14.47 7.17 20.27
CA ASN A 229 -14.20 7.65 18.91
C ASN A 229 -12.90 8.44 18.80
N SER A 230 -12.52 9.21 19.82
CA SER A 230 -11.27 9.96 19.90
C SER A 230 -10.01 9.07 19.79
N PHE A 231 -10.13 7.78 20.14
CA PHE A 231 -9.04 6.81 20.00
C PHE A 231 -8.52 6.73 18.56
N TYR A 232 -9.40 6.70 17.56
CA TYR A 232 -9.00 6.53 16.15
C TYR A 232 -8.23 7.75 15.61
N ARG A 233 -8.61 8.95 16.05
CA ARG A 233 -7.88 10.18 15.73
C ARG A 233 -6.47 10.18 16.32
N ALA A 234 -6.31 9.74 17.55
CA ALA A 234 -5.01 9.61 18.22
C ALA A 234 -4.17 8.44 17.67
N LEU A 235 -4.82 7.38 17.16
CA LEU A 235 -4.17 6.20 16.59
C LEU A 235 -3.50 6.52 15.23
N TYR A 236 -4.14 7.33 14.39
CA TYR A 236 -3.65 7.61 13.03
C TYR A 236 -2.20 8.14 12.99
N PRO A 237 -1.81 9.17 13.77
CA PRO A 237 -0.42 9.66 13.78
C PRO A 237 0.59 8.58 14.22
N LYS A 238 0.20 7.70 15.14
CA LYS A 238 1.07 6.59 15.61
C LYS A 238 1.32 5.59 14.49
N ILE A 239 0.28 5.26 13.72
CA ILE A 239 0.43 4.38 12.55
C ILE A 239 1.37 5.03 11.51
N ILE A 240 1.22 6.32 11.24
CA ILE A 240 2.10 7.03 10.31
C ILE A 240 3.54 7.02 10.81
N GLN A 241 3.78 7.24 12.10
CA GLN A 241 5.11 7.16 12.71
C GLN A 241 5.72 5.75 12.58
N ASP A 242 4.94 4.70 12.81
CA ASP A 242 5.37 3.31 12.60
C ASP A 242 5.77 3.08 11.13
N ILE A 243 4.97 3.55 10.17
CA ILE A 243 5.27 3.45 8.74
C ILE A 243 6.55 4.20 8.38
N GLU A 244 6.72 5.43 8.87
CA GLU A 244 7.95 6.22 8.63
C GLU A 244 9.19 5.54 9.23
N THR A 245 9.04 4.92 10.39
CA THR A 245 10.12 4.15 11.03
C THR A 245 10.52 2.95 10.17
N ILE A 246 9.54 2.18 9.67
CA ILE A 246 9.77 1.05 8.76
C ILE A 246 10.48 1.53 7.49
N GLU A 247 10.00 2.61 6.86
CA GLU A 247 10.62 3.20 5.67
C GLU A 247 12.07 3.65 5.93
N SER A 248 12.30 4.29 7.07
CA SER A 248 13.64 4.70 7.49
C SER A 248 14.56 3.50 7.71
N ASN A 249 14.07 2.42 8.34
CA ASN A 249 14.83 1.20 8.56
C ASN A 249 15.24 0.55 7.23
N TRP A 250 14.35 0.49 6.25
CA TRP A 250 14.67 0.02 4.90
C TRP A 250 15.74 0.87 4.22
N ARG A 251 15.62 2.20 4.28
CA ARG A 251 16.59 3.11 3.67
C ARG A 251 17.96 3.07 4.34
N CYS A 252 17.99 2.93 5.66
CA CYS A 252 19.24 2.88 6.43
C CYS A 252 19.83 1.46 6.55
N GLY A 253 19.10 0.41 6.15
CA GLY A 253 19.51 -0.98 6.30
C GLY A 253 19.55 -1.42 7.76
N ARG A 254 18.74 -0.81 8.64
CA ARG A 254 18.64 -1.23 10.04
C ARG A 254 17.78 -2.49 10.13
N HIS A 255 18.38 -3.58 10.62
CA HIS A 255 17.71 -4.87 10.77
C HIS A 255 18.36 -5.67 11.89
N SER A 256 17.61 -6.58 12.49
CA SER A 256 18.16 -7.62 13.34
C SER A 256 18.33 -8.91 12.54
N LEU A 257 19.36 -9.67 12.86
CA LEU A 257 19.71 -10.90 12.15
C LEU A 257 19.55 -12.10 13.06
N GLN A 258 18.68 -13.04 12.67
CA GLN A 258 18.56 -14.34 13.32
C GLN A 258 18.95 -15.45 12.35
N ARG A 259 19.58 -16.50 12.84
CA ARG A 259 20.10 -17.61 12.03
C ARG A 259 19.46 -18.92 12.45
N ILE A 260 18.95 -19.67 11.49
CA ILE A 260 18.46 -21.03 11.68
C ILE A 260 19.47 -21.99 11.06
N HIS A 261 20.02 -22.86 11.88
CA HIS A 261 20.93 -23.91 11.40
C HIS A 261 20.13 -25.13 10.94
N CYS A 262 20.01 -25.29 9.63
CA CYS A 262 19.37 -26.46 9.04
C CYS A 262 20.36 -27.64 9.08
N ARG A 263 20.45 -28.32 10.24
CA ARG A 263 21.31 -29.52 10.38
C ARG A 263 20.76 -30.64 9.51
N SER A 264 21.58 -31.11 8.58
CA SER A 264 21.37 -32.33 7.81
C SER A 264 22.71 -33.05 7.72
N GLU A 265 22.69 -34.34 7.99
CA GLU A 265 23.92 -35.16 7.96
C GLU A 265 24.51 -35.31 6.53
N THR A 266 23.65 -35.17 5.51
CA THR A 266 23.99 -35.51 4.13
C THR A 266 24.05 -34.33 3.17
N SER A 267 23.52 -33.15 3.51
CA SER A 267 23.41 -32.05 2.56
C SER A 267 23.24 -30.67 3.19
N LYS A 268 23.87 -29.70 2.57
CA LYS A 268 24.08 -28.35 3.09
C LYS A 268 23.43 -27.25 2.22
N GLY A 269 22.25 -27.48 1.64
CA GLY A 269 21.61 -26.50 0.76
C GLY A 269 20.11 -26.32 0.99
N VAL A 270 19.64 -25.07 1.17
CA VAL A 270 18.23 -24.69 1.11
C VAL A 270 17.96 -24.09 -0.26
N TYR A 271 17.03 -24.66 -1.03
CA TYR A 271 16.74 -24.21 -2.39
C TYR A 271 15.58 -23.21 -2.47
N CYS A 272 14.60 -23.38 -1.62
CA CYS A 272 13.41 -22.55 -1.62
C CYS A 272 12.86 -22.40 -0.20
N LEU A 273 12.16 -21.32 0.04
CA LEU A 273 11.43 -21.12 1.28
C LEU A 273 10.26 -20.14 1.08
N GLN A 274 9.27 -20.29 1.94
CA GLN A 274 8.20 -19.31 2.14
C GLN A 274 7.92 -19.21 3.64
N TYR A 275 7.44 -18.06 4.12
CA TYR A 275 7.10 -17.89 5.52
C TYR A 275 5.87 -17.00 5.69
N ASP A 276 5.23 -17.12 6.84
CA ASP A 276 4.16 -16.26 7.33
C ASP A 276 4.49 -15.72 8.74
N ASP A 277 3.51 -15.21 9.47
CA ASP A 277 3.72 -14.70 10.82
C ASP A 277 3.90 -15.79 11.88
N GLN A 278 3.67 -17.06 11.57
CA GLN A 278 3.73 -18.19 12.50
C GLN A 278 4.83 -19.20 12.17
N LYS A 279 5.09 -19.47 10.89
CA LYS A 279 5.97 -20.54 10.44
C LYS A 279 6.81 -20.17 9.24
N ILE A 280 7.91 -20.89 9.10
CA ILE A 280 8.78 -20.87 7.92
C ILE A 280 8.76 -22.29 7.33
N VAL A 281 8.56 -22.41 6.02
CA VAL A 281 8.63 -23.68 5.30
C VAL A 281 9.80 -23.62 4.33
N SER A 282 10.72 -24.56 4.43
CA SER A 282 11.93 -24.63 3.61
C SER A 282 12.03 -25.95 2.85
N GLY A 283 12.42 -25.88 1.57
CA GLY A 283 12.75 -27.03 0.76
C GLY A 283 14.26 -27.16 0.61
N LEU A 284 14.78 -28.35 0.86
CA LEU A 284 16.21 -28.60 1.00
C LEU A 284 16.78 -29.52 -0.09
N ARG A 285 18.11 -29.51 -0.19
CA ARG A 285 18.89 -30.38 -1.08
C ARG A 285 18.80 -31.86 -0.68
N ASP A 286 18.57 -32.16 0.61
CA ASP A 286 18.42 -33.50 1.15
C ASP A 286 17.05 -34.14 0.87
N ASN A 287 16.30 -33.60 -0.06
CA ASN A 287 14.97 -34.05 -0.49
C ASN A 287 13.87 -33.83 0.56
N THR A 288 14.17 -33.17 1.68
CA THR A 288 13.21 -32.91 2.75
C THR A 288 12.61 -31.52 2.66
N ILE A 289 11.43 -31.37 3.27
CA ILE A 289 10.79 -30.09 3.53
C ILE A 289 10.75 -29.94 5.05
N LYS A 290 11.21 -28.81 5.58
CA LYS A 290 11.19 -28.53 7.02
C LYS A 290 10.28 -27.37 7.33
N ILE A 291 9.45 -27.56 8.36
CA ILE A 291 8.56 -26.53 8.90
C ILE A 291 9.12 -26.06 10.24
N TRP A 292 9.39 -24.78 10.34
CA TRP A 292 10.00 -24.13 11.50
C TRP A 292 9.00 -23.21 12.16
N ASP A 293 9.03 -23.15 13.49
CA ASP A 293 8.37 -22.05 14.21
C ASP A 293 9.14 -20.76 13.98
N LYS A 294 8.43 -19.69 13.63
CA LYS A 294 9.06 -18.41 13.33
C LYS A 294 9.60 -17.72 14.59
N ASN A 295 8.97 -17.93 15.75
CA ASN A 295 9.33 -17.25 16.99
C ASN A 295 10.45 -17.99 17.75
N THR A 296 10.32 -19.33 17.86
CA THR A 296 11.31 -20.15 18.57
C THR A 296 12.47 -20.58 17.65
N LEU A 297 12.28 -20.51 16.32
CA LEU A 297 13.20 -20.98 15.29
C LEU A 297 13.49 -22.49 15.36
N GLU A 298 12.67 -23.26 16.05
CA GLU A 298 12.77 -24.69 16.17
C GLU A 298 12.09 -25.41 15.00
N CYS A 299 12.66 -26.52 14.58
CA CYS A 299 12.07 -27.38 13.56
C CYS A 299 10.89 -28.15 14.15
N LYS A 300 9.67 -27.78 13.77
CA LYS A 300 8.45 -28.44 14.22
C LYS A 300 8.18 -29.74 13.51
N ARG A 301 8.51 -29.83 12.23
CA ARG A 301 8.18 -30.99 11.39
C ARG A 301 9.12 -31.13 10.21
N ILE A 302 9.36 -32.37 9.81
CA ILE A 302 10.11 -32.72 8.61
C ILE A 302 9.19 -33.58 7.74
N LEU A 303 8.97 -33.16 6.48
CA LEU A 303 8.20 -33.91 5.50
C LEU A 303 9.18 -34.62 4.57
N THR A 304 8.97 -35.93 4.43
CA THR A 304 9.80 -36.82 3.61
C THR A 304 8.95 -37.49 2.52
N GLY A 305 9.55 -37.76 1.37
CA GLY A 305 8.85 -38.43 0.27
C GLY A 305 9.49 -38.14 -1.09
N HIS A 306 9.94 -36.90 -1.36
CA HIS A 306 10.69 -36.64 -2.58
C HIS A 306 11.97 -37.48 -2.65
N THR A 307 12.30 -37.93 -3.85
CA THR A 307 13.54 -38.70 -4.13
C THR A 307 14.66 -37.85 -4.69
N GLY A 308 14.37 -36.56 -4.93
CA GLY A 308 15.32 -35.55 -5.37
C GLY A 308 15.16 -34.24 -4.60
N SER A 309 16.12 -33.33 -4.77
CA SER A 309 16.13 -32.04 -4.07
C SER A 309 14.85 -31.25 -4.30
N VAL A 310 14.31 -30.63 -3.24
CA VAL A 310 13.13 -29.76 -3.31
C VAL A 310 13.56 -28.38 -3.80
N LEU A 311 13.23 -28.05 -5.05
CA LEU A 311 13.73 -26.86 -5.73
C LEU A 311 12.80 -25.63 -5.59
N CYS A 312 11.51 -25.87 -5.47
CA CYS A 312 10.52 -24.81 -5.32
C CYS A 312 9.37 -25.26 -4.41
N LEU A 313 8.75 -24.30 -3.75
CA LEU A 313 7.56 -24.50 -2.93
C LEU A 313 6.70 -23.24 -2.89
N GLN A 314 5.43 -23.49 -2.70
CA GLN A 314 4.45 -22.48 -2.27
C GLN A 314 3.47 -23.14 -1.31
N TYR A 315 2.98 -22.39 -0.30
CA TYR A 315 1.94 -22.88 0.58
C TYR A 315 0.89 -21.79 0.87
N ASP A 316 -0.29 -22.26 1.23
CA ASP A 316 -1.40 -21.46 1.75
C ASP A 316 -1.83 -21.97 3.15
N GLU A 317 -3.05 -21.66 3.56
CA GLU A 317 -3.60 -22.10 4.85
C GLU A 317 -3.91 -23.61 4.89
N ARG A 318 -4.03 -24.29 3.75
CA ARG A 318 -4.45 -25.70 3.62
C ARG A 318 -3.34 -26.61 3.14
N VAL A 319 -2.60 -26.20 2.13
CA VAL A 319 -1.65 -27.08 1.45
C VAL A 319 -0.26 -26.46 1.29
N ILE A 320 0.77 -27.33 1.30
CA ILE A 320 2.10 -27.03 0.81
C ILE A 320 2.24 -27.76 -0.53
N ILE A 321 2.66 -27.08 -1.57
CA ILE A 321 2.95 -27.67 -2.88
C ILE A 321 4.43 -27.51 -3.17
N THR A 322 5.07 -28.57 -3.56
CA THR A 322 6.53 -28.63 -3.78
C THR A 322 6.85 -29.22 -5.14
N GLY A 323 7.87 -28.64 -5.79
CA GLY A 323 8.45 -29.19 -7.00
C GLY A 323 9.91 -29.60 -6.75
N SER A 324 10.32 -30.70 -7.36
CA SER A 324 11.59 -31.34 -7.08
C SER A 324 12.40 -31.68 -8.34
N SER A 325 13.68 -31.93 -8.13
CA SER A 325 14.58 -32.48 -9.15
C SER A 325 14.22 -33.93 -9.55
N ASP A 326 13.31 -34.60 -8.80
CA ASP A 326 12.76 -35.91 -9.17
C ASP A 326 11.64 -35.80 -10.24
N SER A 327 11.44 -34.63 -10.84
CA SER A 327 10.45 -34.31 -11.87
C SER A 327 9.00 -34.31 -11.38
N THR A 328 8.73 -34.54 -10.09
CA THR A 328 7.38 -34.59 -9.53
C THR A 328 6.99 -33.28 -8.84
N VAL A 329 5.68 -33.03 -8.81
CA VAL A 329 5.06 -32.03 -7.93
C VAL A 329 4.27 -32.79 -6.87
N ARG A 330 4.46 -32.42 -5.61
CA ARG A 330 3.76 -33.07 -4.48
C ARG A 330 2.97 -32.06 -3.69
N VAL A 331 1.81 -32.52 -3.22
CA VAL A 331 0.87 -31.74 -2.41
C VAL A 331 0.81 -32.35 -1.02
N TRP A 332 0.97 -31.49 -0.01
CA TRP A 332 1.01 -31.90 1.39
C TRP A 332 -0.02 -31.11 2.19
N ASP A 333 -0.61 -31.74 3.19
CA ASP A 333 -1.46 -31.03 4.17
C ASP A 333 -0.56 -30.15 5.08
N VAL A 334 -0.91 -28.89 5.24
CA VAL A 334 -0.13 -27.96 6.09
C VAL A 334 -0.13 -28.38 7.55
N ASN A 335 -1.27 -28.90 8.04
CA ASN A 335 -1.47 -29.20 9.45
C ASN A 335 -1.06 -30.64 9.79
N ALA A 336 -1.49 -31.61 9.00
CA ALA A 336 -1.14 -33.01 9.21
C ALA A 336 0.31 -33.32 8.78
N GLY A 337 0.80 -32.64 7.75
CA GLY A 337 2.11 -32.93 7.13
C GLY A 337 2.09 -34.19 6.28
N GLU A 338 0.92 -34.71 5.96
CA GLU A 338 0.73 -35.89 5.15
C GLU A 338 0.75 -35.54 3.66
N MET A 339 1.24 -36.46 2.84
CA MET A 339 1.22 -36.29 1.40
C MET A 339 -0.17 -36.64 0.85
N LEU A 340 -0.82 -35.64 0.24
CA LEU A 340 -2.18 -35.76 -0.31
C LEU A 340 -2.17 -36.20 -1.78
N ASN A 341 -1.19 -35.76 -2.57
CA ASN A 341 -1.15 -36.03 -4.01
C ASN A 341 0.27 -35.97 -4.56
N THR A 342 0.50 -36.68 -5.66
CA THR A 342 1.75 -36.64 -6.44
C THR A 342 1.38 -36.49 -7.91
N LEU A 343 1.83 -35.38 -8.53
CA LEU A 343 1.59 -35.10 -9.94
C LEU A 343 2.84 -35.46 -10.74
N ILE A 344 2.66 -36.35 -11.72
CA ILE A 344 3.70 -36.86 -12.60
C ILE A 344 3.35 -36.37 -14.02
N HIS A 345 4.14 -35.48 -14.55
CA HIS A 345 3.96 -34.93 -15.91
C HIS A 345 5.29 -34.51 -16.52
N HIS A 346 6.06 -33.69 -15.79
CA HIS A 346 7.35 -33.20 -16.30
C HIS A 346 8.35 -34.34 -16.46
N CYS A 347 9.18 -34.23 -17.51
CA CYS A 347 10.21 -35.21 -17.81
C CYS A 347 11.54 -34.90 -17.11
N GLU A 348 11.73 -33.67 -16.65
CA GLU A 348 12.91 -33.23 -15.92
C GLU A 348 12.51 -32.39 -14.70
N ALA A 349 13.51 -31.94 -13.93
CA ALA A 349 13.36 -31.17 -12.67
C ALA A 349 12.33 -30.04 -12.79
N VAL A 350 11.43 -29.97 -11.81
CA VAL A 350 10.46 -28.87 -11.65
C VAL A 350 11.18 -27.72 -10.96
N LEU A 351 11.39 -26.61 -11.67
CA LEU A 351 12.21 -25.49 -11.21
C LEU A 351 11.45 -24.42 -10.46
N HIS A 352 10.18 -24.20 -10.83
CA HIS A 352 9.32 -23.24 -10.16
C HIS A 352 7.85 -23.60 -10.28
N LEU A 353 7.05 -23.16 -9.32
CA LEU A 353 5.60 -23.30 -9.32
C LEU A 353 4.94 -22.08 -8.68
N ARG A 354 3.72 -21.83 -9.11
CA ARG A 354 2.79 -20.88 -8.51
C ARG A 354 1.39 -21.45 -8.52
N PHE A 355 0.63 -21.21 -7.44
CA PHE A 355 -0.80 -21.53 -7.43
C PHE A 355 -1.60 -20.41 -6.76
N ASN A 356 -2.79 -20.18 -7.26
CA ASN A 356 -3.75 -19.20 -6.75
C ASN A 356 -5.13 -19.50 -7.36
N ASN A 357 -6.22 -19.23 -6.61
CA ASN A 357 -7.59 -19.25 -7.09
C ASN A 357 -7.97 -20.53 -7.88
N GLY A 358 -7.61 -21.70 -7.38
CA GLY A 358 -7.95 -22.98 -8.03
C GLY A 358 -7.14 -23.30 -9.28
N MET A 359 -6.09 -22.56 -9.57
CA MET A 359 -5.15 -22.82 -10.67
C MET A 359 -3.73 -22.94 -10.16
N MET A 360 -2.95 -23.83 -10.78
CA MET A 360 -1.51 -23.94 -10.55
C MET A 360 -0.77 -23.92 -11.88
N VAL A 361 0.40 -23.30 -11.88
CA VAL A 361 1.32 -23.28 -13.02
C VAL A 361 2.69 -23.78 -12.55
N THR A 362 3.23 -24.76 -13.25
CA THR A 362 4.55 -25.34 -12.97
C THR A 362 5.45 -25.20 -14.16
N CYS A 363 6.75 -25.06 -13.96
CA CYS A 363 7.72 -25.02 -15.05
C CYS A 363 8.94 -25.89 -14.76
N SER A 364 9.57 -26.36 -15.80
CA SER A 364 10.60 -27.37 -15.71
C SER A 364 11.81 -27.10 -16.59
N LYS A 365 12.86 -27.83 -16.29
CA LYS A 365 14.08 -27.92 -17.10
C LYS A 365 13.81 -28.61 -18.46
N ASP A 366 12.70 -29.36 -18.61
CA ASP A 366 12.21 -29.93 -19.86
C ASP A 366 11.72 -28.89 -20.88
N ARG A 367 11.81 -27.59 -20.56
CA ARG A 367 11.43 -26.42 -21.36
C ARG A 367 9.91 -26.20 -21.47
N SER A 368 9.09 -26.98 -20.79
CA SER A 368 7.63 -26.88 -20.78
C SER A 368 7.13 -26.13 -19.54
N ILE A 369 5.91 -25.63 -19.68
CA ILE A 369 5.10 -25.07 -18.61
C ILE A 369 3.81 -25.84 -18.57
N ALA A 370 3.42 -26.35 -17.42
CA ALA A 370 2.16 -27.06 -17.24
C ALA A 370 1.17 -26.19 -16.44
N VAL A 371 -0.04 -26.08 -16.96
CA VAL A 371 -1.16 -25.37 -16.32
C VAL A 371 -2.15 -26.41 -15.80
N TRP A 372 -2.51 -26.29 -14.55
CA TRP A 372 -3.33 -27.27 -13.82
C TRP A 372 -4.58 -26.61 -13.25
N ASP A 373 -5.69 -27.31 -13.28
CA ASP A 373 -6.90 -26.99 -12.56
C ASP A 373 -6.89 -27.69 -11.20
N MET A 374 -7.12 -26.95 -10.14
CA MET A 374 -7.13 -27.45 -8.76
C MET A 374 -8.56 -27.35 -8.19
N ALA A 375 -9.38 -28.36 -8.38
CA ALA A 375 -10.70 -28.43 -7.75
C ALA A 375 -10.59 -28.71 -6.24
N SER A 376 -9.63 -29.55 -5.86
CA SER A 376 -9.25 -29.82 -4.47
C SER A 376 -7.76 -30.21 -4.38
N PRO A 377 -7.18 -30.32 -3.18
CA PRO A 377 -5.80 -30.81 -3.03
C PRO A 377 -5.55 -32.19 -3.62
N THR A 378 -6.55 -33.04 -3.64
CA THR A 378 -6.50 -34.39 -4.18
C THR A 378 -6.99 -34.50 -5.63
N ASP A 379 -7.74 -33.50 -6.10
CA ASP A 379 -8.28 -33.45 -7.46
C ASP A 379 -7.62 -32.29 -8.22
N ILE A 380 -6.50 -32.60 -8.86
CA ILE A 380 -5.70 -31.67 -9.67
C ILE A 380 -5.52 -32.28 -11.05
N THR A 381 -6.02 -31.61 -12.08
CA THR A 381 -6.00 -32.09 -13.45
C THR A 381 -5.16 -31.17 -14.36
N LEU A 382 -4.47 -31.77 -15.32
CA LEU A 382 -3.70 -31.02 -16.29
C LEU A 382 -4.62 -30.35 -17.31
N ARG A 383 -4.66 -29.01 -17.32
CA ARG A 383 -5.44 -28.21 -18.29
C ARG A 383 -4.71 -28.09 -19.63
N ARG A 384 -3.46 -27.68 -19.62
CA ARG A 384 -2.68 -27.37 -20.82
C ARG A 384 -1.18 -27.42 -20.58
N VAL A 385 -0.43 -27.72 -21.63
CA VAL A 385 1.03 -27.61 -21.66
C VAL A 385 1.42 -26.49 -22.62
N LEU A 386 2.18 -25.51 -22.14
CA LEU A 386 2.65 -24.39 -22.93
C LEU A 386 4.09 -24.68 -23.39
N VAL A 387 4.26 -24.76 -24.68
CA VAL A 387 5.54 -25.06 -25.34
C VAL A 387 5.98 -23.87 -26.19
N GLY A 388 7.25 -23.51 -26.12
CA GLY A 388 7.76 -22.38 -26.94
C GLY A 388 9.12 -21.86 -26.48
N HIS A 389 9.54 -22.15 -25.24
CA HIS A 389 10.89 -21.86 -24.80
C HIS A 389 11.92 -22.85 -25.38
N ARG A 390 13.13 -22.34 -25.63
CA ARG A 390 14.23 -23.11 -26.24
C ARG A 390 15.23 -23.68 -25.21
N ALA A 391 15.11 -23.27 -23.96
CA ALA A 391 15.91 -23.74 -22.83
C ALA A 391 15.02 -23.91 -21.59
N ALA A 392 15.59 -24.40 -20.49
CA ALA A 392 14.93 -24.58 -19.21
C ALA A 392 14.09 -23.33 -18.84
N VAL A 393 12.86 -23.54 -18.37
CA VAL A 393 12.02 -22.48 -17.82
C VAL A 393 12.30 -22.38 -16.34
N ASN A 394 13.00 -21.31 -15.94
CA ASN A 394 13.52 -21.17 -14.59
C ASN A 394 12.49 -20.64 -13.59
N VAL A 395 11.53 -19.86 -14.08
CA VAL A 395 10.54 -19.19 -13.21
C VAL A 395 9.25 -18.91 -13.97
N VAL A 396 8.15 -18.99 -13.26
CA VAL A 396 6.79 -18.66 -13.74
C VAL A 396 6.06 -17.88 -12.66
N ASP A 397 5.27 -16.91 -13.08
CA ASP A 397 4.33 -16.16 -12.25
C ASP A 397 3.06 -15.90 -13.04
N PHE A 398 1.91 -15.67 -12.37
CA PHE A 398 0.66 -15.46 -13.09
C PHE A 398 -0.35 -14.67 -12.25
N ASP A 399 -1.30 -14.07 -12.94
CA ASP A 399 -2.53 -13.51 -12.41
C ASP A 399 -3.74 -13.99 -13.23
N ASP A 400 -4.89 -13.39 -13.02
CA ASP A 400 -6.12 -13.73 -13.75
C ASP A 400 -6.04 -13.43 -15.26
N LYS A 401 -5.09 -12.60 -15.69
CA LYS A 401 -4.95 -12.15 -17.09
C LYS A 401 -3.82 -12.84 -17.86
N TYR A 402 -2.65 -12.94 -17.23
CA TYR A 402 -1.44 -13.44 -17.90
C TYR A 402 -0.67 -14.45 -17.06
N ILE A 403 -0.11 -15.45 -17.74
CA ILE A 403 0.99 -16.28 -17.26
C ILE A 403 2.27 -15.70 -17.85
N VAL A 404 3.29 -15.51 -17.02
CA VAL A 404 4.59 -14.95 -17.41
C VAL A 404 5.67 -15.95 -17.06
N SER A 405 6.44 -16.36 -18.05
CA SER A 405 7.52 -17.37 -17.89
C SER A 405 8.85 -16.81 -18.35
N ALA A 406 9.93 -17.13 -17.61
CA ALA A 406 11.27 -16.72 -17.98
C ALA A 406 12.23 -17.92 -18.05
N SER A 407 13.12 -17.88 -19.04
CA SER A 407 13.92 -19.03 -19.43
C SER A 407 15.41 -18.72 -19.57
N GLY A 408 16.21 -19.80 -19.54
CA GLY A 408 17.61 -19.80 -19.93
C GLY A 408 17.85 -19.39 -21.39
N ASP A 409 16.81 -19.39 -22.25
CA ASP A 409 16.87 -18.91 -23.62
C ASP A 409 16.92 -17.38 -23.75
N ARG A 410 17.03 -16.64 -22.66
CA ARG A 410 17.12 -15.17 -22.54
C ARG A 410 15.82 -14.43 -22.81
N THR A 411 14.70 -15.14 -22.92
CA THR A 411 13.39 -14.55 -23.21
C THR A 411 12.42 -14.69 -22.03
N ILE A 412 11.51 -13.72 -21.94
CA ILE A 412 10.30 -13.82 -21.15
C ILE A 412 9.14 -14.01 -22.11
N LYS A 413 8.27 -14.96 -21.85
CA LYS A 413 7.08 -15.20 -22.67
C LYS A 413 5.83 -14.93 -21.85
N VAL A 414 4.86 -14.32 -22.48
CA VAL A 414 3.56 -13.95 -21.91
C VAL A 414 2.49 -14.79 -22.61
N TRP A 415 1.62 -15.40 -21.82
CA TRP A 415 0.54 -16.27 -22.26
C TRP A 415 -0.76 -15.78 -21.62
N ASN A 416 -1.87 -15.93 -22.30
CA ASN A 416 -3.18 -15.64 -21.73
C ASN A 416 -3.56 -16.73 -20.71
N THR A 417 -3.98 -16.33 -19.50
CA THR A 417 -4.30 -17.27 -18.41
C THR A 417 -5.51 -18.13 -18.74
N SER A 418 -6.55 -17.56 -19.35
CA SER A 418 -7.80 -18.26 -19.63
C SER A 418 -7.69 -19.19 -20.84
N THR A 419 -7.11 -18.69 -21.98
CA THR A 419 -7.02 -19.46 -23.23
C THR A 419 -5.74 -20.28 -23.32
N CYS A 420 -4.73 -19.98 -22.49
CA CYS A 420 -3.40 -20.57 -22.55
C CYS A 420 -2.66 -20.30 -23.88
N GLU A 421 -3.09 -19.30 -24.64
CA GLU A 421 -2.47 -18.92 -25.90
C GLU A 421 -1.28 -18.00 -25.71
N PHE A 422 -0.31 -18.12 -26.59
CA PHE A 422 0.84 -17.24 -26.61
C PHE A 422 0.44 -15.81 -26.99
N VAL A 423 0.87 -14.83 -26.19
CA VAL A 423 0.60 -13.41 -26.42
C VAL A 423 1.81 -12.71 -27.00
N ARG A 424 2.95 -12.75 -26.33
CA ARG A 424 4.17 -12.06 -26.76
C ARG A 424 5.44 -12.57 -26.10
N THR A 425 6.57 -12.13 -26.65
CA THR A 425 7.91 -12.35 -26.09
C THR A 425 8.55 -11.01 -25.72
N LEU A 426 9.10 -10.90 -24.52
CA LEU A 426 9.90 -9.76 -24.09
C LEU A 426 11.38 -10.12 -24.29
N ASN A 427 12.04 -9.36 -25.14
CA ASN A 427 13.44 -9.57 -25.52
C ASN A 427 14.31 -8.41 -25.02
N GLY A 428 15.52 -8.72 -24.54
CA GLY A 428 16.47 -7.69 -24.12
C GLY A 428 17.59 -8.20 -23.22
N HIS A 429 17.34 -9.20 -22.37
CA HIS A 429 18.41 -9.81 -21.59
C HIS A 429 19.46 -10.48 -22.50
N LYS A 430 20.74 -10.31 -22.12
CA LYS A 430 21.89 -10.83 -22.89
C LYS A 430 22.23 -12.28 -22.53
N ARG A 431 21.79 -12.73 -21.34
CA ARG A 431 22.00 -14.10 -20.83
C ARG A 431 20.70 -14.66 -20.25
N GLY A 432 20.72 -15.92 -19.81
CA GLY A 432 19.57 -16.59 -19.23
C GLY A 432 18.96 -15.84 -18.05
N ILE A 433 17.64 -15.87 -17.95
CA ILE A 433 16.88 -15.22 -16.90
C ILE A 433 16.70 -16.21 -15.76
N ALA A 434 17.06 -15.83 -14.55
CA ALA A 434 17.07 -16.72 -13.39
C ALA A 434 15.87 -16.48 -12.45
N CYS A 435 15.35 -15.28 -12.39
CA CYS A 435 14.23 -14.92 -11.53
C CYS A 435 13.32 -13.86 -12.15
N LEU A 436 12.08 -13.88 -11.71
CA LEU A 436 11.04 -12.97 -12.19
C LEU A 436 9.97 -12.83 -11.11
N GLN A 437 9.36 -11.67 -11.05
CA GLN A 437 8.07 -11.45 -10.40
C GLN A 437 7.19 -10.63 -11.34
N TYR A 438 5.92 -11.02 -11.41
CA TYR A 438 4.87 -10.31 -12.15
C TYR A 438 3.79 -9.84 -11.18
N ARG A 439 3.37 -8.60 -11.32
CA ARG A 439 2.25 -8.04 -10.56
C ARG A 439 1.63 -6.90 -11.33
N ASP A 440 0.31 -6.94 -11.48
CA ASP A 440 -0.50 -5.95 -12.19
C ASP A 440 -0.03 -5.78 -13.65
N ARG A 441 0.66 -4.70 -13.96
CA ARG A 441 1.18 -4.40 -15.28
C ARG A 441 2.71 -4.56 -15.38
N LEU A 442 3.38 -4.73 -14.24
CA LEU A 442 4.83 -4.69 -14.16
C LEU A 442 5.44 -6.09 -14.05
N VAL A 443 6.41 -6.38 -14.91
CA VAL A 443 7.29 -7.54 -14.80
C VAL A 443 8.67 -7.06 -14.40
N VAL A 444 9.26 -7.65 -13.36
CA VAL A 444 10.64 -7.40 -12.94
C VAL A 444 11.42 -8.69 -13.05
N SER A 445 12.51 -8.68 -13.81
CA SER A 445 13.31 -9.87 -14.09
C SER A 445 14.78 -9.66 -13.75
N GLY A 446 15.44 -10.73 -13.26
CA GLY A 446 16.87 -10.77 -12.99
C GLY A 446 17.56 -11.87 -13.79
N SER A 447 18.76 -11.59 -14.26
CA SER A 447 19.45 -12.41 -15.24
C SER A 447 20.91 -12.70 -14.88
N SER A 448 21.45 -13.72 -15.55
CA SER A 448 22.89 -14.02 -15.56
C SER A 448 23.74 -12.96 -16.28
N ASP A 449 23.10 -11.94 -16.88
CA ASP A 449 23.79 -10.75 -17.39
C ASP A 449 24.03 -9.69 -16.34
N ASN A 450 23.77 -10.01 -15.05
CA ASN A 450 23.96 -9.19 -13.86
C ASN A 450 22.99 -8.00 -13.78
N THR A 451 22.04 -7.90 -14.71
CA THR A 451 21.07 -6.80 -14.77
C THR A 451 19.70 -7.22 -14.26
N ILE A 452 18.96 -6.23 -13.76
CA ILE A 452 17.54 -6.31 -13.49
C ILE A 452 16.83 -5.47 -14.53
N ARG A 453 15.73 -5.98 -15.09
CA ARG A 453 14.92 -5.25 -16.07
C ARG A 453 13.48 -5.14 -15.61
N LEU A 454 12.92 -3.96 -15.82
CA LEU A 454 11.51 -3.65 -15.60
C LEU A 454 10.82 -3.59 -16.96
N TRP A 455 9.66 -4.25 -17.06
CA TRP A 455 8.93 -4.37 -18.31
C TRP A 455 7.46 -4.01 -18.11
N ASP A 456 6.91 -3.31 -19.08
CA ASP A 456 5.46 -3.18 -19.20
C ASP A 456 4.92 -4.38 -19.97
N ILE A 457 4.06 -5.16 -19.34
CA ILE A 457 3.53 -6.39 -19.94
C ILE A 457 2.57 -6.10 -21.10
N GLU A 458 1.87 -4.96 -21.09
CA GLU A 458 0.87 -4.62 -22.10
C GLU A 458 1.49 -4.22 -23.44
N CYS A 459 2.52 -3.39 -23.41
CA CYS A 459 3.21 -2.98 -24.64
C CYS A 459 4.47 -3.82 -24.93
N GLY A 460 4.99 -4.56 -23.93
CA GLY A 460 6.21 -5.36 -24.06
C GLY A 460 7.50 -4.55 -24.01
N ALA A 461 7.44 -3.27 -23.66
CA ALA A 461 8.60 -2.40 -23.59
C ALA A 461 9.45 -2.66 -22.35
N CYS A 462 10.77 -2.58 -22.49
CA CYS A 462 11.68 -2.50 -21.36
C CYS A 462 11.70 -1.06 -20.85
N LEU A 463 11.10 -0.83 -19.67
CA LEU A 463 10.98 0.49 -19.06
C LEU A 463 12.30 0.96 -18.46
N ARG A 464 13.06 0.05 -17.82
CA ARG A 464 14.29 0.39 -17.13
C ARG A 464 15.22 -0.81 -17.03
N VAL A 465 16.52 -0.54 -17.04
CA VAL A 465 17.58 -1.49 -16.70
C VAL A 465 18.27 -1.00 -15.43
N LEU A 466 18.34 -1.86 -14.40
CA LEU A 466 19.07 -1.58 -13.17
C LEU A 466 20.39 -2.35 -13.21
N GLU A 467 21.48 -1.61 -13.15
CA GLU A 467 22.85 -2.13 -13.15
C GLU A 467 23.49 -1.90 -11.79
N GLY A 468 24.37 -2.80 -11.38
CA GLY A 468 25.10 -2.66 -10.11
C GLY A 468 25.39 -3.95 -9.38
N HIS A 469 24.75 -5.09 -9.73
CA HIS A 469 25.23 -6.41 -9.35
C HIS A 469 26.40 -6.81 -10.23
N GLU A 470 27.35 -7.54 -9.64
CA GLU A 470 28.60 -7.99 -10.31
C GLU A 470 28.47 -9.40 -10.86
N GLU A 471 27.48 -10.15 -10.36
CA GLU A 471 27.19 -11.52 -10.78
C GLU A 471 25.68 -11.74 -11.00
N LEU A 472 25.31 -12.98 -11.37
CA LEU A 472 23.96 -13.43 -11.66
C LEU A 472 22.97 -12.99 -10.59
N VAL A 473 21.91 -12.28 -10.99
CA VAL A 473 20.80 -11.93 -10.12
C VAL A 473 19.89 -13.16 -9.98
N ARG A 474 19.94 -13.79 -8.79
CA ARG A 474 19.27 -15.08 -8.55
C ARG A 474 17.83 -14.93 -8.10
N CYS A 475 17.51 -13.84 -7.40
CA CYS A 475 16.17 -13.64 -6.88
C CYS A 475 15.76 -12.18 -6.83
N ILE A 476 14.47 -11.96 -7.00
CA ILE A 476 13.83 -10.65 -7.01
C ILE A 476 12.49 -10.73 -6.30
N ARG A 477 12.19 -9.68 -5.51
CA ARG A 477 10.85 -9.36 -5.02
C ARG A 477 10.64 -7.86 -5.09
N PHE A 478 9.42 -7.44 -5.38
CA PHE A 478 9.07 -6.03 -5.35
C PHE A 478 7.70 -5.79 -4.73
N ASP A 479 7.54 -4.61 -4.14
CA ASP A 479 6.29 -4.06 -3.67
C ASP A 479 5.97 -2.76 -4.44
N ASN A 480 5.02 -1.95 -3.95
CA ASN A 480 4.62 -0.69 -4.61
C ASN A 480 5.69 0.41 -4.54
N LYS A 481 6.74 0.25 -3.72
CA LYS A 481 7.73 1.29 -3.44
C LYS A 481 9.15 0.88 -3.80
N ARG A 482 9.49 -0.42 -3.71
CA ARG A 482 10.87 -0.89 -3.82
C ARG A 482 11.00 -2.24 -4.50
N ILE A 483 12.20 -2.48 -5.04
CA ILE A 483 12.63 -3.79 -5.51
C ILE A 483 13.77 -4.24 -4.59
N VAL A 484 13.76 -5.50 -4.22
CA VAL A 484 14.88 -6.15 -3.52
C VAL A 484 15.42 -7.27 -4.40
N SER A 485 16.72 -7.26 -4.61
CA SER A 485 17.42 -8.26 -5.43
C SER A 485 18.57 -8.89 -4.67
N GLY A 486 18.75 -10.18 -4.89
CA GLY A 486 19.90 -10.93 -4.39
C GLY A 486 20.67 -11.57 -5.54
N ALA A 487 21.99 -11.52 -5.48
CA ALA A 487 22.86 -12.03 -6.52
C ALA A 487 24.01 -12.90 -5.96
N TYR A 488 24.67 -13.61 -6.85
CA TYR A 488 25.82 -14.48 -6.51
C TYR A 488 27.06 -13.69 -6.08
N ASP A 489 27.07 -12.36 -6.26
CA ASP A 489 28.08 -11.45 -5.71
C ASP A 489 28.00 -11.32 -4.16
N GLY A 490 27.10 -12.07 -3.51
CA GLY A 490 26.89 -12.01 -2.06
C GLY A 490 26.23 -10.73 -1.59
N LYS A 491 25.71 -9.92 -2.52
CA LYS A 491 25.08 -8.64 -2.22
C LYS A 491 23.57 -8.73 -2.36
N ILE A 492 22.87 -8.02 -1.47
CA ILE A 492 21.45 -7.76 -1.58
C ILE A 492 21.29 -6.26 -1.81
N LYS A 493 20.55 -5.90 -2.84
CA LYS A 493 20.31 -4.50 -3.17
C LYS A 493 18.85 -4.15 -3.03
N VAL A 494 18.59 -2.99 -2.45
CA VAL A 494 17.28 -2.37 -2.35
C VAL A 494 17.24 -1.20 -3.31
N TRP A 495 16.24 -1.21 -4.21
CA TRP A 495 16.08 -0.20 -5.25
C TRP A 495 14.77 0.55 -5.05
N ASP A 496 14.74 1.82 -5.39
CA ASP A 496 13.54 2.64 -5.41
C ASP A 496 12.73 2.33 -6.68
N LEU A 497 11.60 1.65 -6.54
CA LEU A 497 10.74 1.29 -7.69
C LEU A 497 10.10 2.53 -8.31
N VAL A 498 9.65 3.47 -7.48
CA VAL A 498 8.98 4.69 -7.97
C VAL A 498 9.96 5.53 -8.80
N ALA A 499 11.19 5.73 -8.28
CA ALA A 499 12.23 6.40 -9.03
C ALA A 499 12.68 5.60 -10.27
N ALA A 500 12.69 4.27 -10.21
CA ALA A 500 13.06 3.43 -11.35
C ALA A 500 12.03 3.51 -12.51
N LEU A 501 10.77 3.78 -12.20
CA LEU A 501 9.72 3.98 -13.21
C LEU A 501 9.70 5.41 -13.78
N ASP A 502 10.36 6.37 -13.13
CA ASP A 502 10.54 7.72 -13.69
C ASP A 502 11.72 7.74 -14.67
N PRO A 503 11.48 7.97 -15.98
CA PRO A 503 12.55 8.00 -16.99
C PRO A 503 13.62 9.09 -16.72
N ARG A 504 13.26 10.14 -15.97
CA ARG A 504 14.14 11.28 -15.66
C ARG A 504 15.06 11.00 -14.47
N ALA A 505 14.78 9.99 -13.65
CA ALA A 505 15.58 9.68 -12.48
C ALA A 505 16.98 9.18 -12.87
N PRO A 506 18.07 9.76 -12.32
CA PRO A 506 19.43 9.33 -12.60
C PRO A 506 19.68 7.88 -12.16
N ALA A 507 20.39 7.07 -12.97
CA ALA A 507 20.66 5.68 -12.67
C ALA A 507 21.37 5.47 -11.32
N GLY A 508 22.29 6.36 -10.96
CA GLY A 508 23.06 6.29 -9.70
C GLY A 508 22.23 6.51 -8.42
N THR A 509 21.01 7.03 -8.52
CA THR A 509 20.12 7.26 -7.37
C THR A 509 19.12 6.14 -7.12
N LEU A 510 19.02 5.17 -8.03
CA LEU A 510 18.02 4.12 -7.97
C LEU A 510 18.31 3.07 -6.89
N CYS A 511 19.59 2.79 -6.61
CA CYS A 511 19.97 1.87 -5.54
C CYS A 511 19.96 2.61 -4.20
N LEU A 512 18.97 2.31 -3.36
CA LEU A 512 18.83 2.90 -2.03
C LEU A 512 19.86 2.34 -1.06
N ARG A 513 20.13 1.04 -1.13
CA ARG A 513 21.04 0.35 -0.22
C ARG A 513 21.63 -0.91 -0.82
N THR A 514 22.87 -1.19 -0.45
CA THR A 514 23.55 -2.48 -0.68
C THR A 514 23.86 -3.10 0.68
N LEU A 515 23.37 -4.31 0.90
CA LEU A 515 23.65 -5.12 2.07
C LEU A 515 24.65 -6.21 1.62
N VAL A 516 25.74 -6.37 2.35
CA VAL A 516 26.74 -7.41 2.09
C VAL A 516 26.55 -8.49 3.13
N VAL A 517 26.24 -9.68 2.69
CA VAL A 517 26.17 -10.85 3.55
C VAL A 517 27.58 -11.46 3.57
N ARG A 518 28.31 -11.23 4.65
CA ARG A 518 29.64 -11.82 4.82
C ARG A 518 29.50 -13.21 5.44
N ALA A 519 30.35 -14.11 4.96
CA ALA A 519 30.51 -15.44 5.49
C ALA A 519 31.44 -15.41 6.72
N LEU A 520 31.26 -16.26 7.77
CA LEU A 520 32.25 -16.47 8.85
C LEU A 520 33.34 -17.39 8.35
N ASP A 521 34.58 -16.98 8.52
CA ASP A 521 35.73 -17.83 8.28
C ASP A 521 35.79 -18.92 9.36
N GLY A 522 35.62 -20.16 8.96
CA GLY A 522 35.68 -21.34 9.83
C GLY A 522 35.02 -22.57 9.21
N GLY A 523 35.57 -23.12 8.24
CA GLY A 523 35.70 -24.54 7.86
C GLY A 523 34.54 -25.52 7.96
N VAL A 524 33.26 -25.12 7.97
CA VAL A 524 32.12 -26.03 7.70
C VAL A 524 31.04 -25.29 6.95
N GLU A 525 30.73 -25.72 5.73
CA GLU A 525 29.63 -25.19 4.92
C GLU A 525 28.27 -25.55 5.56
N GLU A 526 27.78 -24.76 6.51
CA GLU A 526 26.41 -24.87 7.00
C GLU A 526 25.51 -23.92 6.25
N SER A 527 24.37 -24.40 5.76
CA SER A 527 23.33 -23.59 5.19
C SER A 527 22.62 -22.82 6.29
N VAL A 528 22.74 -21.50 6.27
CA VAL A 528 22.17 -20.62 7.26
C VAL A 528 20.97 -19.90 6.67
N LEU A 529 19.81 -20.07 7.29
CA LEU A 529 18.63 -19.26 7.05
C LEU A 529 18.82 -17.90 7.75
N VAL A 530 18.88 -16.84 6.95
CA VAL A 530 18.97 -15.47 7.45
C VAL A 530 17.58 -14.84 7.43
N GLN A 531 17.04 -14.59 8.60
CA GLN A 531 15.80 -13.86 8.76
C GLN A 531 16.10 -12.48 9.34
N SER A 532 15.77 -11.42 8.65
CA SER A 532 15.86 -10.08 9.20
C SER A 532 14.47 -9.62 9.65
N TYR A 533 14.35 -9.30 10.93
CA TYR A 533 13.18 -8.64 11.50
C TYR A 533 13.40 -7.13 11.47
N LEU A 534 12.40 -6.42 11.02
CA LEU A 534 12.24 -5.00 11.32
C LEU A 534 11.41 -4.93 12.60
N GLU A 535 12.06 -5.13 13.75
CA GLU A 535 11.40 -4.95 15.03
C GLU A 535 11.18 -3.47 15.31
N LEU A 536 9.95 -3.14 15.60
CA LEU A 536 9.53 -1.88 16.18
C LEU A 536 9.63 -1.99 17.71
N GLU A 537 10.83 -2.10 18.25
CA GLU A 537 11.01 -1.93 19.68
C GLU A 537 11.39 -0.49 20.01
N ASN A 538 10.56 0.14 20.84
CA ASN A 538 10.88 1.32 21.62
C ASN A 538 11.87 0.91 22.73
N SER A 539 13.13 0.71 22.42
CA SER A 539 14.14 0.61 23.45
C SER A 539 15.19 1.71 23.26
N SER A 540 15.20 2.59 24.26
CA SER A 540 16.23 3.61 24.50
C SER A 540 17.61 3.03 24.89
N GLN A 541 17.92 1.80 24.45
CA GLN A 541 19.19 1.13 24.70
C GLN A 541 19.75 0.52 23.40
N PHE A 542 20.22 1.36 22.49
CA PHE A 542 21.18 0.94 21.48
C PHE A 542 22.41 1.84 21.57
N SER A 543 23.29 1.51 22.50
CA SER A 543 24.65 1.97 22.49
C SER A 543 25.57 0.86 21.91
N ASN A 544 26.24 1.24 20.81
CA ASN A 544 27.51 0.70 20.39
C ASN A 544 27.76 -0.82 20.37
N SER A 545 27.46 -1.47 19.22
CA SER A 545 28.26 -2.60 18.75
C SER A 545 28.24 -2.69 17.22
N LEU A 546 29.02 -1.81 16.59
CA LEU A 546 29.27 -1.80 15.14
C LEU A 546 30.43 -2.72 14.76
N GLN A 547 30.90 -3.62 15.63
CA GLN A 547 32.15 -4.35 15.42
C GLN A 547 32.04 -5.84 15.05
N ASP A 548 30.86 -6.49 15.05
CA ASP A 548 30.79 -7.93 14.79
C ASP A 548 29.91 -8.32 13.60
N LEU A 549 30.32 -7.92 12.39
CA LEU A 549 29.72 -8.36 11.12
C LEU A 549 30.79 -8.86 10.16
N GLU A 550 31.46 -9.95 10.53
CA GLU A 550 32.23 -10.77 9.57
C GLU A 550 31.51 -12.10 9.38
N ILE A 551 31.31 -12.55 8.12
CA ILE A 551 31.22 -13.98 7.83
C ILE A 551 30.73 -14.38 6.42
N ILE A 552 31.46 -15.20 5.77
CA ILE A 552 31.60 -16.38 4.86
C ILE A 552 31.15 -16.35 3.39
N SER A 553 32.04 -16.68 2.45
CA SER A 553 31.98 -16.43 1.01
C SER A 553 31.78 -17.60 0.02
N LYS A 554 31.44 -18.83 0.38
CA LYS A 554 31.24 -19.93 -0.62
C LYS A 554 29.87 -20.64 -0.63
N GLY A 555 29.01 -20.45 0.37
CA GLY A 555 27.61 -20.91 0.37
C GLY A 555 26.59 -19.85 -0.09
N LEU A 556 27.03 -18.68 -0.45
CA LEU A 556 26.31 -17.42 -0.58
C LEU A 556 25.43 -17.28 -1.80
N ALA A 557 25.61 -18.09 -2.81
CA ALA A 557 24.73 -18.14 -3.98
C ALA A 557 23.27 -18.46 -3.61
N PHE A 558 23.07 -19.12 -2.47
CA PHE A 558 21.76 -19.49 -1.92
C PHE A 558 21.13 -18.44 -0.99
N LEU A 559 21.94 -17.63 -0.33
CA LEU A 559 21.49 -16.64 0.66
C LEU A 559 20.72 -15.46 0.04
N GLY A 560 21.00 -15.13 -1.21
CA GLY A 560 20.23 -14.10 -1.94
C GLY A 560 18.75 -14.42 -2.06
N VAL A 561 18.35 -15.69 -2.10
CA VAL A 561 16.95 -16.14 -2.15
C VAL A 561 16.23 -15.86 -0.82
N GLN A 562 16.93 -15.88 0.28
CA GLN A 562 16.35 -15.97 1.62
C GLN A 562 16.00 -14.60 2.21
N LEU A 563 16.78 -13.56 1.94
CA LEU A 563 16.47 -12.19 2.40
C LEU A 563 15.35 -11.50 1.58
N LEU A 564 15.14 -11.96 0.35
CA LEU A 564 14.08 -11.44 -0.52
C LEU A 564 12.68 -11.83 -0.05
N LEU A 565 12.56 -12.91 0.68
CA LEU A 565 11.27 -13.41 1.17
C LEU A 565 10.69 -12.61 2.35
N ILE A 566 11.47 -11.73 2.95
CA ILE A 566 11.00 -10.79 3.99
C ILE A 566 9.92 -9.84 3.45
N LEU A 567 9.96 -9.51 2.17
CA LEU A 567 8.91 -8.70 1.52
C LEU A 567 7.59 -9.47 1.32
N GLN A 568 7.59 -10.79 1.28
CA GLN A 568 6.35 -11.58 1.15
C GLN A 568 5.48 -11.51 2.40
N ALA A 569 6.04 -11.38 3.60
CA ALA A 569 5.24 -11.26 4.83
C ALA A 569 4.40 -9.97 4.90
N ILE A 570 4.74 -8.97 4.10
CA ILE A 570 3.99 -7.72 4.01
C ILE A 570 2.87 -7.82 2.96
N ASN A 571 3.00 -8.71 1.97
CA ASN A 571 2.14 -8.76 0.78
C ASN A 571 1.31 -10.04 0.59
N CYS A 572 1.41 -11.04 1.44
CA CYS A 572 0.62 -12.27 1.26
C CYS A 572 -0.66 -12.25 2.08
N LYS A 573 -1.70 -11.68 1.54
CA LYS A 573 -3.10 -12.15 1.61
C LYS A 573 -3.92 -11.37 0.57
N HIS A 574 -4.08 -11.96 -0.55
CA HIS A 574 -5.27 -11.83 -1.41
C HIS A 574 -5.93 -13.19 -1.51
#